data_2e9fdcccd91c6a7defed958abc156446
#
_entry.id   2e9fdcccd91c6a7defed958abc156446
#
_cell.length_a   1.000
_cell.length_b   1.000
_cell.length_c   1.000
_cell.angle_alpha   90.00
_cell.angle_beta   90.00
_cell.angle_gamma   90.00
#
_symmetry.space_group_name_H-M   'P 1'
#
loop_
_entity.id
_entity.type
_entity.pdbx_description
1 polymer ?
#
loop_
_entity_poly.entity_id
_entity_poly.type
_entity_poly.pdbx_seq_one_letter_code
_entity_poly.pdbx_strand_id
1 'polypeptide(L)'
;MSTTINLTRKDFLAGAAAFAAMPAFANKPDEIRSVLLHWGLNMWGESLPPDVKGPLAHSRLCNDKVKFSDRAWNTLVDDMVAKKMNMVIIDLGEFPVYQSHPELALPGSRSPDWICGEVRRLKALGLEPIPKLNFSTGHDAWLGEYSRMITTRKYYQVCRDVIKDAAEMFDHPRFLHIGYDEEKIDFQYGFQCVRVGEMWWHDFLFFVKTAEANGMRPWMWSDYGWDHADFVEKCPKQVLQSNWNYSDLDGYDLSKFKPDNRRFKILKLFIDLDKAGFDQVPCGSNWKSKRYKKEGPAVNNSIDGLVKFCRENVSAERLKGFMMAPWADCQESSNKTNLEGIDLFAKALA
;
A
#
# COMPACT_ATOMS: atom_id res chain seq x y z
N MET A 1 -0.12 10.99 -42.32
CA MET A 1 -1.50 10.47 -42.21
C MET A 1 -1.72 10.13 -40.75
N SER A 2 -2.49 10.96 -40.07
CA SER A 2 -2.77 10.80 -38.63
C SER A 2 -4.01 9.92 -38.48
N THR A 3 -3.86 8.73 -37.98
CA THR A 3 -4.98 7.83 -37.67
C THR A 3 -5.45 8.12 -36.24
N THR A 4 -6.48 8.93 -36.12
CA THR A 4 -7.16 9.17 -34.86
C THR A 4 -7.99 7.92 -34.52
N ILE A 5 -7.58 7.20 -33.47
CA ILE A 5 -8.37 6.08 -32.96
C ILE A 5 -9.44 6.67 -32.04
N ASN A 6 -10.65 6.78 -32.55
CA ASN A 6 -11.84 7.10 -31.76
C ASN A 6 -12.30 5.83 -31.03
N LEU A 7 -11.97 5.74 -29.75
CA LEU A 7 -12.54 4.72 -28.86
C LEU A 7 -13.98 5.15 -28.53
N THR A 8 -14.96 4.39 -29.00
CA THR A 8 -16.38 4.65 -28.71
C THR A 8 -16.81 3.99 -27.39
N ARG A 9 -17.88 4.51 -26.80
CA ARG A 9 -18.51 3.96 -25.59
C ARG A 9 -18.88 2.45 -25.72
N LYS A 10 -18.99 1.93 -26.92
CA LYS A 10 -19.26 0.51 -27.21
C LYS A 10 -18.02 -0.38 -27.02
N ASP A 11 -16.82 0.14 -27.25
CA ASP A 11 -15.58 -0.62 -27.03
C ASP A 11 -15.31 -0.82 -25.53
N PHE A 12 -15.94 0.01 -24.70
CA PHE A 12 -15.89 -0.07 -23.24
C PHE A 12 -16.78 -1.21 -22.66
N LEU A 13 -17.82 -1.61 -23.38
CA LEU A 13 -18.80 -2.62 -22.93
C LEU A 13 -18.55 -4.02 -23.49
N ALA A 14 -17.70 -4.17 -24.51
CA ALA A 14 -17.41 -5.47 -25.13
C ALA A 14 -16.36 -6.31 -24.37
N GLY A 15 -15.71 -5.78 -23.34
CA GLY A 15 -14.74 -6.47 -22.51
C GLY A 15 -15.32 -7.28 -21.33
N ALA A 16 -16.64 -7.38 -21.21
CA ALA A 16 -17.31 -7.98 -20.04
C ALA A 16 -17.61 -9.49 -20.18
N ALA A 17 -17.00 -10.21 -21.11
CA ALA A 17 -17.29 -11.61 -21.32
C ALA A 17 -16.03 -12.43 -21.57
N ALA A 18 -15.27 -12.74 -20.54
CA ALA A 18 -14.52 -13.98 -20.32
C ALA A 18 -13.88 -13.95 -18.92
N PHE A 19 -14.70 -14.01 -17.87
CA PHE A 19 -14.18 -14.43 -16.58
C PHE A 19 -13.96 -15.96 -16.66
N ALA A 20 -12.74 -16.38 -16.97
CA ALA A 20 -12.31 -17.70 -16.58
C ALA A 20 -12.37 -17.70 -15.05
N ALA A 21 -13.19 -18.58 -14.47
CA ALA A 21 -13.29 -18.76 -13.03
C ALA A 21 -11.87 -19.01 -12.49
N MET A 22 -11.36 -18.10 -11.69
CA MET A 22 -10.14 -18.35 -10.92
C MET A 22 -10.38 -19.64 -10.12
N PRO A 23 -9.40 -20.55 -10.02
CA PRO A 23 -9.58 -21.77 -9.25
C PRO A 23 -10.02 -21.38 -7.83
N ALA A 24 -11.14 -21.92 -7.38
CA ALA A 24 -11.62 -21.74 -6.02
C ALA A 24 -10.49 -22.17 -5.08
N PHE A 25 -9.94 -21.23 -4.30
CA PHE A 25 -8.98 -21.52 -3.27
C PHE A 25 -9.69 -22.38 -2.22
N ALA A 26 -9.51 -23.68 -2.35
CA ALA A 26 -10.00 -24.66 -1.39
C ALA A 26 -9.05 -24.63 -0.19
N ASN A 27 -9.43 -23.87 0.80
CA ASN A 27 -9.19 -23.92 2.23
C ASN A 27 -9.45 -22.53 2.76
N LYS A 28 -10.20 -22.41 3.84
CA LYS A 28 -10.38 -21.10 4.51
C LYS A 28 -8.97 -20.59 4.83
N PRO A 29 -8.47 -19.55 4.15
CA PRO A 29 -7.12 -19.11 4.42
C PRO A 29 -7.05 -18.67 5.88
N ASP A 30 -5.98 -19.02 6.58
CA ASP A 30 -5.71 -18.48 7.89
C ASP A 30 -5.85 -16.96 7.87
N GLU A 31 -6.35 -16.38 8.97
CA GLU A 31 -6.46 -14.94 9.13
C GLU A 31 -5.14 -14.27 8.74
N ILE A 32 -5.17 -13.29 7.83
CA ILE A 32 -3.97 -12.55 7.41
C ILE A 32 -3.41 -11.77 8.60
N ARG A 33 -2.16 -12.03 8.94
CA ARG A 33 -1.37 -11.35 9.97
C ARG A 33 -0.16 -10.74 9.30
N SER A 34 -0.38 -9.60 8.64
CA SER A 34 0.63 -9.01 7.77
C SER A 34 1.36 -7.83 8.42
N VAL A 35 2.65 -7.71 8.14
CA VAL A 35 3.43 -6.53 8.48
C VAL A 35 3.90 -5.89 7.18
N LEU A 36 3.75 -4.57 7.06
CA LEU A 36 4.27 -3.82 5.93
C LEU A 36 5.65 -3.26 6.29
N LEU A 37 6.66 -3.62 5.52
CA LEU A 37 8.04 -3.18 5.68
C LEU A 37 8.59 -2.61 4.37
N HIS A 38 9.56 -1.71 4.49
CA HIS A 38 10.13 -1.01 3.36
C HIS A 38 11.50 -1.58 2.97
N TRP A 39 11.64 -2.10 1.76
CA TRP A 39 12.93 -2.29 1.10
C TRP A 39 13.38 -0.99 0.42
N GLY A 40 12.50 -0.36 -0.36
CA GLY A 40 12.62 1.02 -0.80
C GLY A 40 11.76 1.95 0.04
N LEU A 41 12.00 3.26 0.01
CA LEU A 41 11.23 4.20 0.82
C LEU A 41 10.12 4.91 0.08
N ASN A 42 10.01 4.80 -1.24
CA ASN A 42 8.95 5.43 -2.05
C ASN A 42 8.67 6.92 -1.77
N MET A 43 9.50 7.53 -0.96
CA MET A 43 9.17 8.81 -0.37
C MET A 43 10.21 9.80 -0.77
N TRP A 44 9.87 10.62 -1.78
CA TRP A 44 10.77 11.58 -2.18
C TRP A 44 10.22 12.65 -3.03
N GLY A 45 10.84 13.69 -3.14
CA GLY A 45 10.77 14.75 -4.05
C GLY A 45 12.17 15.19 -4.42
N GLU A 46 12.33 16.25 -5.16
CA GLU A 46 13.62 16.85 -5.38
C GLU A 46 14.20 17.37 -4.07
N SER A 47 15.53 17.41 -3.97
CA SER A 47 16.19 18.05 -2.86
C SER A 47 15.74 19.51 -2.76
N LEU A 48 15.08 19.84 -1.67
CA LEU A 48 14.68 21.21 -1.42
C LEU A 48 15.88 22.05 -1.00
N PRO A 49 15.94 23.32 -1.39
CA PRO A 49 16.93 24.23 -0.86
C PRO A 49 16.90 24.25 0.66
N PRO A 50 18.06 24.40 1.35
CA PRO A 50 18.15 24.30 2.82
C PRO A 50 17.31 25.35 3.57
N ASP A 51 16.94 26.42 2.90
CA ASP A 51 16.15 27.53 3.42
C ASP A 51 14.63 27.35 3.29
N VAL A 52 14.17 26.29 2.58
CA VAL A 52 12.75 26.00 2.46
C VAL A 52 12.18 25.56 3.81
N LYS A 53 11.17 26.29 4.26
CA LYS A 53 10.48 26.09 5.54
C LYS A 53 8.98 25.86 5.31
N GLY A 54 8.29 25.41 6.37
CA GLY A 54 6.85 25.20 6.35
C GLY A 54 6.45 23.82 5.77
N PRO A 55 5.28 23.72 5.14
CA PRO A 55 4.78 22.43 4.64
C PRO A 55 5.73 21.75 3.65
N LEU A 56 6.42 22.52 2.83
CA LEU A 56 7.39 22.02 1.86
C LEU A 56 8.60 21.35 2.53
N ALA A 57 8.97 21.76 3.74
CA ALA A 57 10.04 21.13 4.50
C ALA A 57 9.74 19.65 4.86
N HIS A 58 8.51 19.20 4.67
CA HIS A 58 8.08 17.83 4.84
C HIS A 58 7.99 17.08 3.50
N SER A 59 8.38 17.71 2.40
CA SER A 59 8.45 17.05 1.10
C SER A 59 9.33 15.82 1.23
N ARG A 60 8.82 14.75 0.72
CA ARG A 60 9.47 13.46 0.75
C ARG A 60 10.62 13.50 -0.23
N LEU A 61 11.83 13.46 0.27
CA LEU A 61 13.02 13.63 -0.52
C LEU A 61 13.43 12.30 -1.16
N CYS A 62 13.78 12.36 -2.42
CA CYS A 62 14.40 11.23 -3.10
C CYS A 62 15.72 10.90 -2.40
N ASN A 63 15.86 9.66 -1.99
CA ASN A 63 17.13 9.17 -1.52
C ASN A 63 18.07 8.98 -2.73
N ASP A 64 19.31 9.35 -2.58
CA ASP A 64 20.38 9.15 -3.57
C ASP A 64 20.89 7.69 -3.60
N LYS A 65 20.45 6.89 -2.64
CA LYS A 65 20.80 5.47 -2.48
C LYS A 65 19.74 4.75 -1.68
N VAL A 66 19.68 3.44 -1.85
CA VAL A 66 18.83 2.56 -1.03
C VAL A 66 19.29 2.59 0.43
N LYS A 67 18.34 2.70 1.35
CA LYS A 67 18.55 2.66 2.80
C LYS A 67 18.05 1.33 3.36
N PHE A 68 18.92 0.32 3.30
CA PHE A 68 18.59 -1.03 3.73
C PHE A 68 19.77 -1.69 4.44
N SER A 69 19.49 -2.50 5.45
CA SER A 69 20.46 -3.32 6.15
C SER A 69 20.00 -4.78 6.18
N ASP A 70 20.80 -5.68 5.62
CA ASP A 70 20.53 -7.12 5.67
C ASP A 70 20.38 -7.63 7.12
N ARG A 71 21.18 -7.09 8.04
CA ARG A 71 21.10 -7.44 9.46
C ARG A 71 19.78 -6.99 10.09
N ALA A 72 19.38 -5.75 9.83
CA ALA A 72 18.12 -5.23 10.31
C ALA A 72 16.94 -6.04 9.78
N TRP A 73 16.93 -6.31 8.47
CA TRP A 73 15.93 -7.11 7.81
C TRP A 73 15.81 -8.52 8.40
N ASN A 74 16.95 -9.23 8.56
CA ASN A 74 16.94 -10.57 9.14
C ASN A 74 16.36 -10.57 10.57
N THR A 75 16.71 -9.58 11.39
CA THR A 75 16.14 -9.43 12.74
C THR A 75 14.62 -9.27 12.68
N LEU A 76 14.07 -8.49 11.73
CA LEU A 76 12.64 -8.30 11.57
C LEU A 76 11.94 -9.57 11.08
N VAL A 77 12.55 -10.31 10.15
CA VAL A 77 12.02 -11.59 9.67
C VAL A 77 11.95 -12.60 10.80
N ASP A 78 13.01 -12.73 11.58
CA ASP A 78 13.06 -13.68 12.72
C ASP A 78 11.98 -13.32 13.75
N ASP A 79 11.77 -12.05 14.04
CA ASP A 79 10.75 -11.57 14.98
C ASP A 79 9.32 -11.81 14.48
N MET A 80 9.07 -11.56 13.19
CA MET A 80 7.78 -11.87 12.56
C MET A 80 7.44 -13.36 12.65
N VAL A 81 8.41 -14.24 12.36
CA VAL A 81 8.24 -15.69 12.46
C VAL A 81 7.96 -16.10 13.90
N ALA A 82 8.75 -15.62 14.86
CA ALA A 82 8.58 -15.91 16.28
C ALA A 82 7.20 -15.48 16.81
N LYS A 83 6.64 -14.41 16.28
CA LYS A 83 5.32 -13.87 16.65
C LYS A 83 4.18 -14.35 15.77
N LYS A 84 4.43 -15.38 14.94
CA LYS A 84 3.42 -16.04 14.09
C LYS A 84 2.71 -15.11 13.10
N MET A 85 3.44 -14.11 12.57
CA MET A 85 3.00 -13.44 11.36
C MET A 85 3.05 -14.44 10.20
N ASN A 86 2.15 -14.31 9.24
CA ASN A 86 2.08 -15.23 8.10
C ASN A 86 2.22 -14.53 6.74
N MET A 87 2.36 -13.20 6.75
CA MET A 87 2.52 -12.42 5.54
C MET A 87 3.40 -11.19 5.80
N VAL A 88 4.20 -10.82 4.82
CA VAL A 88 4.92 -9.55 4.80
C VAL A 88 4.64 -8.82 3.49
N ILE A 89 4.15 -7.58 3.61
CA ILE A 89 3.99 -6.69 2.47
C ILE A 89 5.26 -5.88 2.35
N ILE A 90 5.90 -5.96 1.20
CA ILE A 90 7.22 -5.38 0.96
C ILE A 90 7.08 -4.21 0.01
N ASP A 91 7.28 -3.00 0.52
CA ASP A 91 7.32 -1.80 -0.28
C ASP A 91 8.64 -1.75 -1.06
N LEU A 92 8.55 -1.94 -2.38
CA LEU A 92 9.72 -2.17 -3.23
C LEU A 92 10.39 -0.86 -3.65
N GLY A 93 9.60 0.09 -4.13
CA GLY A 93 10.13 1.35 -4.64
C GLY A 93 11.33 1.15 -5.58
N GLU A 94 12.40 1.85 -5.26
CA GLU A 94 13.68 1.84 -5.97
C GLU A 94 14.61 0.67 -5.59
N PHE A 95 14.18 -0.22 -4.72
CA PHE A 95 15.04 -1.28 -4.21
C PHE A 95 15.43 -2.35 -5.23
N PRO A 96 14.52 -2.87 -6.08
CA PRO A 96 14.89 -3.82 -7.12
C PRO A 96 15.59 -3.14 -8.29
N VAL A 97 16.52 -3.86 -8.92
CA VAL A 97 16.88 -3.58 -10.31
C VAL A 97 15.80 -4.20 -11.19
N TYR A 98 14.85 -3.39 -11.67
CA TYR A 98 13.85 -3.87 -12.63
C TYR A 98 14.52 -4.23 -13.95
N GLN A 99 14.26 -5.43 -14.48
CA GLN A 99 14.91 -5.89 -15.72
C GLN A 99 14.47 -5.05 -16.92
N SER A 100 13.20 -4.66 -16.94
CA SER A 100 12.62 -3.83 -17.99
C SER A 100 13.05 -2.36 -17.92
N HIS A 101 13.40 -1.87 -16.71
CA HIS A 101 13.72 -0.47 -16.42
C HIS A 101 14.90 -0.36 -15.44
N PRO A 102 16.12 -0.79 -15.86
CA PRO A 102 17.29 -0.73 -14.97
C PRO A 102 17.69 0.69 -14.58
N GLU A 103 17.25 1.71 -15.32
CA GLU A 103 17.47 3.13 -15.01
C GLU A 103 16.77 3.61 -13.73
N LEU A 104 15.82 2.84 -13.21
CA LEU A 104 15.15 3.15 -11.93
C LEU A 104 15.98 2.74 -10.72
N ALA A 105 17.04 1.96 -10.92
CA ALA A 105 17.88 1.49 -9.83
C ALA A 105 18.75 2.62 -9.27
N LEU A 106 18.91 2.62 -7.94
CA LEU A 106 19.81 3.49 -7.22
C LEU A 106 21.03 2.71 -6.69
N PRO A 107 22.10 3.37 -6.30
CA PRO A 107 23.19 2.73 -5.55
C PRO A 107 22.63 1.94 -4.36
N GLY A 108 22.91 0.64 -4.31
CA GLY A 108 22.42 -0.28 -3.29
C GLY A 108 21.17 -1.08 -3.68
N SER A 109 20.56 -0.82 -4.85
CA SER A 109 19.47 -1.66 -5.37
C SER A 109 19.93 -3.11 -5.55
N ARG A 110 19.04 -4.06 -5.33
CA ARG A 110 19.33 -5.50 -5.36
C ARG A 110 18.93 -6.13 -6.69
N SER A 111 19.73 -7.10 -7.13
CA SER A 111 19.45 -7.85 -8.35
C SER A 111 18.16 -8.68 -8.24
N PRO A 112 17.53 -9.02 -9.37
CA PRO A 112 16.39 -9.95 -9.40
C PRO A 112 16.68 -11.29 -8.74
N ASP A 113 17.90 -11.83 -8.90
CA ASP A 113 18.30 -13.09 -8.27
C ASP A 113 18.28 -13.00 -6.73
N TRP A 114 18.75 -11.87 -6.18
CA TRP A 114 18.69 -11.63 -4.74
C TRP A 114 17.23 -11.60 -4.27
N ILE A 115 16.36 -10.87 -4.99
CA ILE A 115 14.92 -10.78 -4.68
C ILE A 115 14.28 -12.17 -4.71
N CYS A 116 14.48 -12.92 -5.80
CA CYS A 116 13.96 -14.28 -5.93
C CYS A 116 14.46 -15.22 -4.81
N GLY A 117 15.73 -15.08 -4.42
CA GLY A 117 16.31 -15.83 -3.32
C GLY A 117 15.62 -15.52 -1.99
N GLU A 118 15.40 -14.24 -1.72
CA GLU A 118 14.76 -13.80 -0.49
C GLU A 118 13.27 -14.16 -0.44
N VAL A 119 12.56 -14.05 -1.54
CA VAL A 119 11.16 -14.51 -1.66
C VAL A 119 11.04 -16.00 -1.34
N ARG A 120 11.95 -16.84 -1.87
CA ARG A 120 11.98 -18.28 -1.52
C ARG A 120 12.26 -18.51 -0.05
N ARG A 121 13.19 -17.75 0.54
CA ARG A 121 13.52 -17.83 1.98
C ARG A 121 12.30 -17.50 2.85
N LEU A 122 11.62 -16.41 2.56
CA LEU A 122 10.42 -16.01 3.30
C LEU A 122 9.32 -17.05 3.22
N LYS A 123 9.02 -17.57 2.01
CA LYS A 123 8.05 -18.65 1.81
C LYS A 123 8.42 -19.90 2.63
N ALA A 124 9.70 -20.27 2.68
CA ALA A 124 10.18 -21.42 3.46
C ALA A 124 10.03 -21.21 4.98
N LEU A 125 10.03 -19.97 5.45
CA LEU A 125 9.79 -19.59 6.84
C LEU A 125 8.29 -19.46 7.19
N GLY A 126 7.39 -19.68 6.23
CA GLY A 126 5.95 -19.54 6.43
C GLY A 126 5.43 -18.10 6.34
N LEU A 127 6.26 -17.18 5.85
CA LEU A 127 5.86 -15.81 5.55
C LEU A 127 5.54 -15.68 4.07
N GLU A 128 4.31 -15.30 3.72
CA GLU A 128 3.93 -15.00 2.34
C GLU A 128 4.40 -13.59 1.97
N PRO A 129 5.38 -13.45 1.05
CA PRO A 129 5.84 -12.13 0.61
C PRO A 129 4.91 -11.56 -0.45
N ILE A 130 4.44 -10.34 -0.25
CA ILE A 130 3.56 -9.61 -1.17
C ILE A 130 4.27 -8.34 -1.62
N PRO A 131 4.46 -8.12 -2.92
CA PRO A 131 5.04 -6.88 -3.43
C PRO A 131 4.08 -5.71 -3.26
N LYS A 132 4.63 -4.54 -2.89
CA LYS A 132 3.93 -3.27 -2.92
C LYS A 132 4.68 -2.31 -3.83
N LEU A 133 3.94 -1.69 -4.74
CA LEU A 133 4.39 -0.59 -5.59
C LEU A 133 3.41 0.56 -5.43
N ASN A 134 3.84 1.68 -4.88
CA ASN A 134 2.93 2.81 -4.68
C ASN A 134 2.88 3.68 -5.93
N PHE A 135 1.71 3.75 -6.55
CA PHE A 135 1.45 4.52 -7.77
C PHE A 135 0.66 5.82 -7.52
N SER A 136 0.45 6.19 -6.27
CA SER A 136 -0.07 7.51 -5.94
C SER A 136 0.96 8.59 -6.29
N THR A 137 0.54 9.72 -6.83
CA THR A 137 1.44 10.83 -7.21
C THR A 137 2.17 11.45 -6.01
N GLY A 138 1.71 11.20 -4.79
CA GLY A 138 2.40 11.56 -3.56
C GLY A 138 3.53 10.60 -3.17
N HIS A 139 3.60 9.43 -3.82
CA HIS A 139 4.47 8.32 -3.40
C HIS A 139 5.17 7.59 -4.56
N ASP A 140 5.09 8.10 -5.77
CA ASP A 140 5.55 7.43 -6.99
C ASP A 140 6.93 7.88 -7.49
N ALA A 141 7.63 8.74 -6.76
CA ALA A 141 8.87 9.31 -7.24
C ALA A 141 10.01 8.26 -7.40
N TRP A 142 9.87 7.06 -6.82
CA TRP A 142 10.71 5.89 -7.15
C TRP A 142 10.71 5.54 -8.65
N LEU A 143 9.69 6.01 -9.39
CA LEU A 143 9.64 5.93 -10.86
C LEU A 143 10.55 6.96 -11.55
N GLY A 144 11.35 7.74 -10.80
CA GLY A 144 12.27 8.70 -11.35
C GLY A 144 11.58 9.74 -12.24
N GLU A 145 12.08 9.93 -13.46
CA GLU A 145 11.49 10.88 -14.42
C GLU A 145 10.05 10.50 -14.82
N TYR A 146 9.71 9.23 -14.76
CA TYR A 146 8.37 8.75 -15.16
C TYR A 146 7.27 9.18 -14.19
N SER A 147 7.59 9.49 -12.95
CA SER A 147 6.63 10.04 -11.97
C SER A 147 6.04 11.39 -12.42
N ARG A 148 6.74 12.07 -13.35
CA ARG A 148 6.29 13.35 -13.94
C ARG A 148 5.54 13.18 -15.26
N MET A 149 5.38 11.94 -15.72
CA MET A 149 4.72 11.61 -16.99
C MET A 149 3.37 10.91 -16.78
N ILE A 150 2.75 11.10 -15.62
CA ILE A 150 1.50 10.42 -15.28
C ILE A 150 0.47 10.56 -16.40
N THR A 151 -0.36 9.52 -16.57
CA THR A 151 -1.44 9.47 -17.57
C THR A 151 -0.93 9.55 -19.03
N THR A 152 0.37 9.38 -19.28
CA THR A 152 0.93 9.28 -20.63
C THR A 152 1.11 7.82 -21.07
N ARG A 153 1.23 7.59 -22.38
CA ARG A 153 1.54 6.24 -22.92
C ARG A 153 2.82 5.66 -22.35
N LYS A 154 3.86 6.49 -22.20
CA LYS A 154 5.16 6.08 -21.65
C LYS A 154 5.04 5.66 -20.20
N TYR A 155 4.35 6.46 -19.39
CA TYR A 155 4.06 6.13 -17.98
C TYR A 155 3.36 4.78 -17.85
N TYR A 156 2.27 4.58 -18.59
CA TYR A 156 1.55 3.31 -18.55
C TYR A 156 2.38 2.11 -19.01
N GLN A 157 3.28 2.33 -19.96
CA GLN A 157 4.20 1.27 -20.37
C GLN A 157 5.13 0.89 -19.21
N VAL A 158 5.82 1.87 -18.63
CA VAL A 158 6.74 1.65 -17.51
C VAL A 158 6.01 0.98 -16.33
N CYS A 159 4.83 1.47 -15.98
CA CYS A 159 4.05 0.86 -14.89
C CYS A 159 3.68 -0.61 -15.17
N ARG A 160 3.29 -0.95 -16.41
CA ARG A 160 3.04 -2.36 -16.78
C ARG A 160 4.29 -3.22 -16.64
N ASP A 161 5.40 -2.70 -17.13
CA ASP A 161 6.66 -3.43 -17.17
C ASP A 161 7.18 -3.70 -15.76
N VAL A 162 7.19 -2.71 -14.87
CA VAL A 162 7.64 -2.91 -13.47
C VAL A 162 6.69 -3.80 -12.66
N ILE A 163 5.38 -3.77 -12.93
CA ILE A 163 4.41 -4.69 -12.31
C ILE A 163 4.69 -6.12 -12.76
N LYS A 164 4.99 -6.32 -14.04
CA LYS A 164 5.37 -7.63 -14.57
C LYS A 164 6.66 -8.13 -13.93
N ASP A 165 7.70 -7.30 -13.89
CA ASP A 165 8.97 -7.64 -13.23
C ASP A 165 8.75 -8.02 -11.75
N ALA A 166 7.92 -7.27 -11.04
CA ALA A 166 7.59 -7.58 -9.64
C ALA A 166 6.83 -8.92 -9.52
N ALA A 167 5.90 -9.20 -10.43
CA ALA A 167 5.20 -10.49 -10.45
C ALA A 167 6.17 -11.66 -10.65
N GLU A 168 7.11 -11.54 -11.58
CA GLU A 168 8.12 -12.57 -11.88
C GLU A 168 9.09 -12.75 -10.69
N MET A 169 9.62 -11.65 -10.13
CA MET A 169 10.54 -11.70 -8.99
C MET A 169 9.90 -12.31 -7.73
N PHE A 170 8.59 -12.15 -7.54
CA PHE A 170 7.85 -12.69 -6.40
C PHE A 170 7.20 -14.05 -6.68
N ASP A 171 7.53 -14.68 -7.82
CA ASP A 171 7.01 -15.99 -8.22
C ASP A 171 5.47 -16.00 -8.24
N HIS A 172 4.91 -15.03 -8.97
CA HIS A 172 3.48 -14.81 -9.18
C HIS A 172 2.65 -14.82 -7.89
N PRO A 173 2.84 -13.85 -7.01
CA PRO A 173 2.15 -13.77 -5.73
C PRO A 173 0.65 -13.58 -5.96
N ARG A 174 -0.18 -14.00 -5.00
CA ARG A 174 -1.64 -13.85 -5.14
C ARG A 174 -2.14 -12.41 -5.04
N PHE A 175 -1.33 -11.49 -4.48
CA PHE A 175 -1.67 -10.07 -4.35
C PHE A 175 -0.57 -9.16 -4.89
N LEU A 176 -0.98 -7.99 -5.39
CA LEU A 176 -0.14 -6.81 -5.56
C LEU A 176 -0.77 -5.64 -4.80
N HIS A 177 -0.04 -5.05 -3.86
CA HIS A 177 -0.48 -3.82 -3.20
C HIS A 177 -0.04 -2.62 -4.05
N ILE A 178 -1.00 -1.92 -4.65
CA ILE A 178 -0.72 -0.79 -5.57
C ILE A 178 -0.56 0.57 -4.86
N GLY A 179 -0.67 0.60 -3.53
CA GLY A 179 -0.68 1.84 -2.77
C GLY A 179 -1.93 2.66 -3.05
N TYR A 180 -1.76 3.75 -3.78
CA TYR A 180 -2.81 4.63 -4.31
C TYR A 180 -3.49 5.50 -3.25
N ASP A 181 -2.75 5.81 -2.18
CA ASP A 181 -3.15 6.63 -1.05
C ASP A 181 -2.75 8.10 -1.19
N GLU A 182 -3.40 8.94 -0.41
CA GLU A 182 -3.05 10.35 -0.20
C GLU A 182 -2.95 11.17 -1.50
N GLU A 183 -3.64 10.80 -2.55
CA GLU A 183 -3.71 11.57 -3.78
C GLU A 183 -4.68 12.73 -3.62
N LYS A 184 -4.25 13.75 -2.88
CA LYS A 184 -5.02 14.92 -2.50
C LYS A 184 -4.24 16.19 -2.81
N ILE A 185 -4.98 17.25 -3.10
CA ILE A 185 -4.39 18.59 -3.37
C ILE A 185 -3.52 19.05 -2.20
N ASP A 186 -3.90 18.77 -0.98
CA ASP A 186 -3.16 19.16 0.23
C ASP A 186 -1.78 18.50 0.35
N PHE A 187 -1.57 17.38 -0.36
CA PHE A 187 -0.29 16.67 -0.43
C PHE A 187 0.50 16.97 -1.69
N GLN A 188 0.01 17.88 -2.51
CA GLN A 188 0.69 18.33 -3.70
C GLN A 188 1.84 19.26 -3.31
N TYR A 189 3.05 18.74 -3.29
CA TYR A 189 4.26 19.50 -3.00
C TYR A 189 4.99 19.80 -4.31
N GLY A 190 5.00 21.08 -4.68
CA GLY A 190 5.66 21.56 -5.91
C GLY A 190 5.13 20.85 -7.16
N PHE A 191 4.72 21.45 -8.14
CA PHE A 191 4.32 21.03 -9.50
C PHE A 191 3.93 19.55 -9.76
N GLN A 192 3.58 18.78 -8.74
CA GLN A 192 3.05 17.45 -8.93
C GLN A 192 1.62 17.54 -9.47
N CYS A 193 1.27 16.66 -10.39
CA CYS A 193 -0.11 16.50 -10.81
C CYS A 193 -0.85 15.62 -9.81
N VAL A 194 -2.07 16.02 -9.46
CA VAL A 194 -3.00 15.18 -8.71
C VAL A 194 -4.09 14.73 -9.66
N ARG A 195 -4.35 13.43 -9.72
CA ARG A 195 -5.46 12.89 -10.48
C ARG A 195 -6.76 13.13 -9.72
N VAL A 196 -7.75 13.67 -10.40
CA VAL A 196 -9.07 13.96 -9.80
C VAL A 196 -10.20 13.44 -10.67
N GLY A 197 -11.33 13.08 -10.05
CA GLY A 197 -12.53 12.66 -10.75
C GLY A 197 -12.29 11.46 -11.67
N GLU A 198 -12.75 11.56 -12.92
CA GLU A 198 -12.65 10.46 -13.90
C GLU A 198 -11.20 10.08 -14.26
N MET A 199 -10.25 11.01 -14.16
CA MET A 199 -8.82 10.71 -14.38
C MET A 199 -8.28 9.78 -13.28
N TRP A 200 -8.67 10.00 -12.03
CA TRP A 200 -8.30 9.12 -10.92
C TRP A 200 -8.83 7.71 -11.16
N TRP A 201 -10.09 7.57 -11.54
CA TRP A 201 -10.71 6.28 -11.85
C TRP A 201 -10.07 5.58 -13.05
N HIS A 202 -9.77 6.34 -14.10
CA HIS A 202 -9.13 5.80 -15.30
C HIS A 202 -7.78 5.16 -14.96
N ASP A 203 -6.93 5.86 -14.24
CA ASP A 203 -5.61 5.36 -13.88
C ASP A 203 -5.69 4.25 -12.83
N PHE A 204 -6.56 4.38 -11.83
CA PHE A 204 -6.82 3.33 -10.87
C PHE A 204 -7.21 2.01 -11.55
N LEU A 205 -8.17 2.05 -12.45
CA LEU A 205 -8.62 0.87 -13.20
C LEU A 205 -7.53 0.30 -14.13
N PHE A 206 -6.63 1.14 -14.60
CA PHE A 206 -5.46 0.66 -15.33
C PHE A 206 -4.57 -0.22 -14.43
N PHE A 207 -4.27 0.21 -13.20
CA PHE A 207 -3.47 -0.58 -12.26
C PHE A 207 -4.16 -1.87 -11.83
N VAL A 208 -5.46 -1.80 -11.56
CA VAL A 208 -6.29 -2.97 -11.25
C VAL A 208 -6.15 -4.02 -12.36
N LYS A 209 -6.42 -3.63 -13.60
CA LYS A 209 -6.33 -4.53 -14.76
C LYS A 209 -4.92 -5.05 -15.01
N THR A 210 -3.90 -4.23 -14.74
CA THR A 210 -2.50 -4.65 -14.92
C THR A 210 -2.10 -5.70 -13.88
N ALA A 211 -2.51 -5.54 -12.63
CA ALA A 211 -2.30 -6.57 -11.61
C ALA A 211 -3.00 -7.90 -12.00
N GLU A 212 -4.27 -7.83 -12.41
CA GLU A 212 -5.04 -8.99 -12.84
C GLU A 212 -4.43 -9.70 -14.06
N ALA A 213 -3.94 -8.93 -15.04
CA ALA A 213 -3.28 -9.49 -16.23
C ALA A 213 -1.98 -10.25 -15.89
N ASN A 214 -1.39 -9.99 -14.73
CA ASN A 214 -0.24 -10.71 -14.19
C ASN A 214 -0.62 -11.78 -13.14
N GLY A 215 -1.92 -12.13 -13.04
CA GLY A 215 -2.41 -13.18 -12.16
C GLY A 215 -2.53 -12.78 -10.67
N MET A 216 -2.38 -11.49 -10.36
CA MET A 216 -2.43 -10.97 -9.00
C MET A 216 -3.77 -10.30 -8.69
N ARG A 217 -4.31 -10.52 -7.50
CA ARG A 217 -5.44 -9.74 -7.01
C ARG A 217 -4.94 -8.36 -6.56
N PRO A 218 -5.51 -7.26 -7.07
CA PRO A 218 -5.12 -5.92 -6.65
C PRO A 218 -5.54 -5.64 -5.19
N TRP A 219 -4.69 -4.94 -4.46
CA TRP A 219 -4.87 -4.52 -3.09
C TRP A 219 -4.52 -3.03 -2.96
N MET A 220 -5.31 -2.24 -2.25
CA MET A 220 -5.13 -0.80 -2.17
C MET A 220 -5.38 -0.22 -0.79
N TRP A 221 -4.88 0.99 -0.56
CA TRP A 221 -5.33 1.86 0.52
C TRP A 221 -6.68 2.48 0.15
N SER A 222 -7.63 2.47 1.07
CA SER A 222 -9.02 2.86 0.79
C SER A 222 -9.36 4.31 1.13
N ASP A 223 -8.39 5.13 1.48
CA ASP A 223 -8.62 6.49 2.02
C ASP A 223 -9.28 7.45 1.01
N TYR A 224 -9.22 7.18 -0.30
CA TYR A 224 -10.01 7.91 -1.28
C TYR A 224 -11.51 7.87 -0.94
N GLY A 225 -11.99 6.76 -0.40
CA GLY A 225 -13.39 6.60 0.03
C GLY A 225 -13.82 7.48 1.20
N TRP A 226 -12.91 8.11 1.93
CA TRP A 226 -13.29 9.01 3.02
C TRP A 226 -14.01 10.26 2.55
N ASP A 227 -13.65 10.76 1.38
CA ASP A 227 -14.16 12.00 0.83
C ASP A 227 -14.93 11.82 -0.49
N HIS A 228 -15.03 10.58 -1.00
CA HIS A 228 -15.69 10.24 -2.25
C HIS A 228 -16.76 9.16 -2.02
N ALA A 229 -18.01 9.61 -1.86
CA ALA A 229 -19.13 8.72 -1.53
C ALA A 229 -19.40 7.65 -2.61
N ASP A 230 -19.06 7.93 -3.87
CA ASP A 230 -19.19 7.02 -5.01
C ASP A 230 -18.12 5.91 -5.05
N PHE A 231 -17.14 5.95 -4.14
CA PHE A 231 -16.05 4.98 -4.11
C PHE A 231 -16.55 3.54 -3.98
N VAL A 232 -17.45 3.27 -3.07
CA VAL A 232 -17.96 1.91 -2.82
C VAL A 232 -18.83 1.37 -3.98
N GLU A 233 -19.35 2.25 -4.81
CA GLU A 233 -20.14 1.88 -6.01
C GLU A 233 -19.25 1.64 -7.22
N LYS A 234 -18.24 2.49 -7.43
CA LYS A 234 -17.35 2.48 -8.60
C LYS A 234 -16.18 1.52 -8.48
N CYS A 235 -15.68 1.29 -7.26
CA CYS A 235 -14.52 0.40 -7.04
C CYS A 235 -14.88 -1.04 -7.38
N PRO A 236 -14.07 -1.76 -8.18
CA PRO A 236 -14.28 -3.16 -8.48
C PRO A 236 -14.22 -4.05 -7.22
N LYS A 237 -15.17 -4.96 -7.05
CA LYS A 237 -15.33 -5.77 -5.81
C LYS A 237 -14.19 -6.73 -5.54
N GLN A 238 -13.43 -7.12 -6.56
CA GLN A 238 -12.24 -7.96 -6.41
C GLN A 238 -11.06 -7.24 -5.77
N VAL A 239 -11.05 -5.91 -5.73
CA VAL A 239 -9.97 -5.15 -5.09
C VAL A 239 -10.03 -5.33 -3.57
N LEU A 240 -8.95 -5.87 -3.00
CA LEU A 240 -8.79 -6.00 -1.55
C LEU A 240 -8.56 -4.61 -0.93
N GLN A 241 -9.26 -4.31 0.16
CA GLN A 241 -9.30 -2.99 0.75
C GLN A 241 -8.49 -2.93 2.05
N SER A 242 -7.59 -1.96 2.17
CA SER A 242 -6.97 -1.58 3.42
C SER A 242 -7.35 -0.16 3.79
N ASN A 243 -8.45 -0.02 4.49
CA ASN A 243 -8.71 1.22 5.21
C ASN A 243 -7.79 1.28 6.45
N TRP A 244 -7.37 2.46 6.86
CA TRP A 244 -6.39 2.61 7.92
C TRP A 244 -6.81 3.63 8.98
N ASN A 245 -6.40 3.35 10.22
CA ASN A 245 -6.56 4.28 11.33
C ASN A 245 -5.35 4.20 12.27
N TYR A 246 -4.75 5.35 12.54
CA TYR A 246 -3.59 5.49 13.42
C TYR A 246 -3.93 6.27 14.69
N SER A 247 -5.21 6.45 14.98
CA SER A 247 -5.69 7.09 16.19
C SER A 247 -6.17 6.04 17.19
N ASP A 248 -6.07 6.38 18.47
CA ASP A 248 -6.65 5.59 19.53
C ASP A 248 -8.18 5.52 19.38
N LEU A 249 -8.75 4.33 19.60
CA LEU A 249 -10.18 4.04 19.50
C LEU A 249 -10.81 3.62 20.85
N ASP A 250 -10.08 3.73 21.95
CA ASP A 250 -10.64 3.42 23.26
C ASP A 250 -11.87 4.29 23.57
N GLY A 251 -12.98 3.62 23.87
CA GLY A 251 -14.25 4.29 24.16
C GLY A 251 -14.89 5.01 22.98
N TYR A 252 -14.50 4.69 21.75
CA TYR A 252 -15.02 5.35 20.56
C TYR A 252 -16.48 4.99 20.29
N ASP A 253 -17.32 6.02 20.16
CA ASP A 253 -18.75 5.92 19.86
C ASP A 253 -19.07 6.76 18.60
N LEU A 254 -19.36 6.09 17.49
CA LEU A 254 -19.66 6.73 16.20
C LEU A 254 -20.83 7.70 16.28
N SER A 255 -21.83 7.44 17.15
CA SER A 255 -23.03 8.28 17.28
C SER A 255 -22.73 9.70 17.79
N LYS A 256 -21.57 9.89 18.44
CA LYS A 256 -21.15 11.17 19.01
C LYS A 256 -20.46 12.09 18.00
N PHE A 257 -20.18 11.62 16.80
CA PHE A 257 -19.44 12.38 15.79
C PHE A 257 -20.37 12.84 14.65
N LYS A 258 -20.11 14.06 14.17
CA LYS A 258 -20.79 14.58 13.00
C LYS A 258 -20.27 13.88 11.73
N PRO A 259 -21.08 13.76 10.66
CA PRO A 259 -20.68 13.11 9.41
C PRO A 259 -19.48 13.74 8.70
N ASP A 260 -19.23 15.03 8.90
CA ASP A 260 -18.09 15.76 8.36
C ASP A 260 -16.78 15.55 9.15
N ASN A 261 -16.87 14.95 10.34
CA ASN A 261 -15.71 14.63 11.16
C ASN A 261 -14.83 13.57 10.47
N ARG A 262 -13.53 13.85 10.32
CA ARG A 262 -12.58 12.94 9.67
C ARG A 262 -12.55 11.54 10.30
N ARG A 263 -12.58 11.44 11.63
CA ARG A 263 -12.62 10.14 12.32
C ARG A 263 -13.89 9.37 12.01
N PHE A 264 -15.04 10.06 11.98
CA PHE A 264 -16.29 9.43 11.56
C PHE A 264 -16.19 8.84 10.18
N LYS A 265 -15.68 9.60 9.20
CA LYS A 265 -15.50 9.13 7.81
C LYS A 265 -14.59 7.91 7.73
N ILE A 266 -13.45 7.94 8.44
CA ILE A 266 -12.51 6.82 8.49
C ILE A 266 -13.19 5.55 9.02
N LEU A 267 -13.85 5.63 10.16
CA LEU A 267 -14.46 4.46 10.80
C LEU A 267 -15.71 3.98 10.07
N LYS A 268 -16.51 4.92 9.57
CA LYS A 268 -17.67 4.59 8.76
C LYS A 268 -17.28 3.81 7.49
N LEU A 269 -16.14 4.10 6.88
CA LEU A 269 -15.73 3.42 5.66
C LEU A 269 -15.50 1.92 5.88
N PHE A 270 -15.01 1.45 7.04
CA PHE A 270 -14.93 0.01 7.32
C PHE A 270 -16.31 -0.67 7.22
N ILE A 271 -17.35 -0.01 7.74
CA ILE A 271 -18.72 -0.51 7.72
C ILE A 271 -19.33 -0.42 6.31
N ASP A 272 -19.06 0.66 5.59
CA ASP A 272 -19.57 0.83 4.22
C ASP A 272 -18.94 -0.17 3.25
N LEU A 273 -17.66 -0.46 3.39
CA LEU A 273 -16.96 -1.48 2.59
C LEU A 273 -17.53 -2.88 2.89
N ASP A 274 -17.82 -3.20 4.14
CA ASP A 274 -18.46 -4.47 4.52
C ASP A 274 -19.84 -4.60 3.88
N LYS A 275 -20.70 -3.61 4.06
CA LYS A 275 -22.05 -3.57 3.47
C LYS A 275 -22.04 -3.66 1.94
N ALA A 276 -21.01 -3.10 1.32
CA ALA A 276 -20.81 -3.15 -0.12
C ALA A 276 -20.18 -4.46 -0.61
N GLY A 277 -19.80 -5.38 0.29
CA GLY A 277 -19.28 -6.71 -0.03
C GLY A 277 -17.79 -6.76 -0.35
N PHE A 278 -16.99 -5.80 0.09
CA PHE A 278 -15.54 -5.80 -0.09
C PHE A 278 -14.84 -6.64 0.99
N ASP A 279 -13.86 -7.42 0.55
CA ASP A 279 -12.90 -8.02 1.46
C ASP A 279 -11.94 -6.95 2.02
N GLN A 280 -11.63 -7.03 3.30
CA GLN A 280 -10.86 -6.02 4.01
C GLN A 280 -9.70 -6.63 4.80
N VAL A 281 -8.56 -5.92 4.79
CA VAL A 281 -7.42 -6.12 5.69
C VAL A 281 -7.10 -4.74 6.30
N PRO A 282 -7.79 -4.35 7.38
CA PRO A 282 -7.57 -3.08 8.07
C PRO A 282 -6.12 -2.88 8.49
N CYS A 283 -5.62 -1.64 8.42
CA CYS A 283 -4.25 -1.30 8.79
C CYS A 283 -4.16 -0.37 9.99
N GLY A 284 -3.38 -0.78 11.00
CA GLY A 284 -2.96 0.05 12.11
C GLY A 284 -1.47 0.38 12.06
N SER A 285 -1.02 1.22 12.98
CA SER A 285 0.37 1.68 13.03
C SER A 285 0.78 2.06 14.45
N ASN A 286 2.08 1.95 14.72
CA ASN A 286 2.73 2.61 15.87
C ASN A 286 3.37 3.96 15.47
N TRP A 287 3.16 4.41 14.23
CA TRP A 287 3.66 5.68 13.75
C TRP A 287 3.05 6.86 14.53
N LYS A 288 3.89 7.85 14.84
CA LYS A 288 3.47 9.10 15.46
C LYS A 288 3.87 10.28 14.60
N SER A 289 2.91 11.14 14.33
CA SER A 289 3.21 12.45 13.79
C SER A 289 4.19 13.21 14.70
N LYS A 290 5.15 13.91 14.12
CA LYS A 290 6.07 14.81 14.86
C LYS A 290 5.30 15.82 15.72
N ARG A 291 4.08 16.19 15.33
CA ARG A 291 3.18 17.11 16.06
C ARG A 291 2.77 16.54 17.42
N TYR A 292 2.65 15.22 17.56
CA TYR A 292 2.20 14.55 18.79
C TYR A 292 3.34 14.01 19.66
N LYS A 293 4.61 14.17 19.24
CA LYS A 293 5.76 13.66 20.00
C LYS A 293 5.97 14.37 21.33
N LYS A 294 5.38 15.54 21.57
CA LYS A 294 5.58 16.32 22.80
C LYS A 294 4.62 16.02 23.95
N GLU A 295 3.44 15.44 23.70
CA GLU A 295 2.35 15.38 24.69
C GLU A 295 1.59 14.05 24.75
N GLY A 296 2.01 13.01 24.07
CA GLY A 296 1.30 11.73 24.06
C GLY A 296 2.06 10.59 24.75
N PRO A 297 1.42 9.43 24.99
CA PRO A 297 2.09 8.24 25.50
C PRO A 297 3.29 7.89 24.62
N ALA A 298 4.28 7.24 25.19
CA ALA A 298 5.54 6.92 24.50
C ALA A 298 5.34 6.06 23.25
N VAL A 299 4.22 5.34 23.16
CA VAL A 299 3.87 4.39 22.08
C VAL A 299 2.47 4.71 21.56
N ASN A 300 2.28 4.68 20.24
CA ASN A 300 0.96 4.69 19.62
C ASN A 300 0.49 3.24 19.43
N ASN A 301 -0.48 2.80 20.21
CA ASN A 301 -1.09 1.48 20.07
C ASN A 301 -2.48 1.58 19.42
N SER A 302 -2.50 2.13 18.20
CA SER A 302 -3.77 2.23 17.45
C SER A 302 -4.28 0.87 16.95
N ILE A 303 -3.39 -0.13 16.87
CA ILE A 303 -3.75 -1.44 16.31
C ILE A 303 -4.70 -2.23 17.20
N ASP A 304 -4.55 -2.15 18.52
CA ASP A 304 -5.41 -2.86 19.48
C ASP A 304 -6.86 -2.42 19.34
N GLY A 305 -7.12 -1.12 19.45
CA GLY A 305 -8.46 -0.55 19.25
C GLY A 305 -9.03 -0.81 17.86
N LEU A 306 -8.19 -0.79 16.80
CA LEU A 306 -8.62 -1.08 15.45
C LEU A 306 -9.06 -2.54 15.27
N VAL A 307 -8.28 -3.50 15.80
CA VAL A 307 -8.63 -4.93 15.75
C VAL A 307 -9.97 -5.15 16.44
N LYS A 308 -10.16 -4.61 17.63
CA LYS A 308 -11.43 -4.71 18.38
C LYS A 308 -12.58 -4.09 17.58
N PHE A 309 -12.44 -2.85 17.14
CA PHE A 309 -13.46 -2.15 16.35
C PHE A 309 -13.86 -2.94 15.10
N CYS A 310 -12.90 -3.45 14.33
CA CYS A 310 -13.21 -4.16 13.10
C CYS A 310 -13.83 -5.54 13.37
N ARG A 311 -13.41 -6.26 14.40
CA ARG A 311 -14.06 -7.52 14.80
C ARG A 311 -15.53 -7.34 15.24
N GLU A 312 -15.87 -6.17 15.78
CA GLU A 312 -17.23 -5.84 16.19
C GLU A 312 -18.12 -5.32 15.04
N ASN A 313 -17.53 -4.66 14.03
CA ASN A 313 -18.29 -3.87 13.04
C ASN A 313 -18.12 -4.35 11.59
N VAL A 314 -17.24 -5.29 11.31
CA VAL A 314 -17.02 -5.88 9.98
C VAL A 314 -17.34 -7.37 10.06
N SER A 315 -18.10 -7.88 9.10
CA SER A 315 -18.49 -9.30 9.08
C SER A 315 -17.26 -10.21 8.95
N ALA A 316 -17.31 -11.36 9.63
CA ALA A 316 -16.24 -12.36 9.56
C ALA A 316 -16.00 -12.89 8.13
N GLU A 317 -17.00 -12.79 7.25
CA GLU A 317 -16.86 -13.14 5.85
C GLU A 317 -15.96 -12.15 5.08
N ARG A 318 -16.01 -10.87 5.43
CA ARG A 318 -15.30 -9.80 4.74
C ARG A 318 -13.98 -9.42 5.41
N LEU A 319 -13.85 -9.64 6.70
CA LEU A 319 -12.60 -9.41 7.44
C LEU A 319 -11.62 -10.55 7.17
N LYS A 320 -10.59 -10.28 6.34
CA LYS A 320 -9.60 -11.30 5.95
C LYS A 320 -8.39 -11.34 6.89
N GLY A 321 -8.29 -10.43 7.81
CA GLY A 321 -7.20 -10.27 8.76
C GLY A 321 -6.82 -8.81 8.95
N PHE A 322 -5.58 -8.57 9.36
CA PHE A 322 -5.09 -7.23 9.70
C PHE A 322 -3.67 -7.01 9.19
N MET A 323 -3.31 -5.73 9.10
CA MET A 323 -1.98 -5.27 8.73
C MET A 323 -1.44 -4.31 9.78
N MET A 324 -0.15 -4.40 10.05
CA MET A 324 0.63 -3.45 10.83
C MET A 324 1.64 -2.76 9.94
N ALA A 325 1.64 -1.43 9.93
CA ALA A 325 2.59 -0.61 9.16
C ALA A 325 3.38 0.32 10.10
N PRO A 326 4.60 -0.04 10.50
CA PRO A 326 5.42 0.80 11.38
C PRO A 326 5.91 2.11 10.75
N TRP A 327 5.89 2.21 9.42
CA TRP A 327 6.35 3.36 8.63
C TRP A 327 7.79 3.77 8.95
N ALA A 328 8.67 2.79 9.04
CA ALA A 328 10.10 2.98 9.26
C ALA A 328 10.91 2.15 8.25
N ASP A 329 12.11 2.62 7.93
CA ASP A 329 13.01 1.91 7.02
C ASP A 329 13.59 0.63 7.65
N CYS A 330 14.19 -0.23 6.82
CA CYS A 330 14.87 -1.44 7.27
C CYS A 330 16.35 -1.18 7.56
N GLN A 331 16.63 -0.26 8.50
CA GLN A 331 17.98 0.01 9.02
C GLN A 331 18.04 -0.29 10.52
N GLU A 332 19.25 -0.54 11.06
CA GLU A 332 19.43 -0.80 12.48
C GLU A 332 18.89 0.34 13.37
N SER A 333 19.02 1.58 12.92
CA SER A 333 18.49 2.76 13.62
C SER A 333 16.96 2.76 13.78
N SER A 334 16.26 2.10 12.86
CA SER A 334 14.80 2.01 12.82
C SER A 334 14.25 0.70 13.39
N ASN A 335 15.10 -0.28 13.65
CA ASN A 335 14.67 -1.61 14.12
C ASN A 335 13.78 -1.55 15.37
N LYS A 336 14.12 -0.67 16.32
CA LYS A 336 13.30 -0.51 17.52
C LYS A 336 11.86 -0.20 17.19
N THR A 337 11.61 0.71 16.26
CA THR A 337 10.24 1.10 15.83
C THR A 337 9.54 -0.05 15.13
N ASN A 338 10.23 -0.75 14.24
CA ASN A 338 9.65 -1.89 13.53
C ASN A 338 9.31 -3.04 14.47
N LEU A 339 10.24 -3.45 15.35
CA LEU A 339 10.04 -4.51 16.35
C LEU A 339 8.91 -4.18 17.33
N GLU A 340 8.82 -2.93 17.78
CA GLU A 340 7.74 -2.45 18.64
C GLU A 340 6.38 -2.57 17.92
N GLY A 341 6.33 -2.21 16.63
CA GLY A 341 5.11 -2.37 15.82
C GLY A 341 4.68 -3.84 15.71
N ILE A 342 5.60 -4.75 15.43
CA ILE A 342 5.33 -6.19 15.35
C ILE A 342 4.86 -6.72 16.72
N ASP A 343 5.46 -6.28 17.82
CA ASP A 343 5.09 -6.68 19.18
C ASP A 343 3.66 -6.25 19.56
N LEU A 344 3.32 -4.98 19.28
CA LEU A 344 1.97 -4.45 19.50
C LEU A 344 0.93 -5.21 18.67
N PHE A 345 1.27 -5.52 17.42
CA PHE A 345 0.38 -6.26 16.55
C PHE A 345 0.14 -7.68 17.02
N ALA A 346 1.20 -8.39 17.40
CA ALA A 346 1.06 -9.73 17.94
C ALA A 346 0.17 -9.77 19.20
N LYS A 347 0.30 -8.77 20.09
CA LYS A 347 -0.56 -8.62 21.28
C LYS A 347 -2.01 -8.32 20.93
N ALA A 348 -2.26 -7.47 19.93
CA ALA A 348 -3.62 -7.13 19.52
C ALA A 348 -4.37 -8.30 18.86
N LEU A 349 -3.64 -9.26 18.28
CA LEU A 349 -4.22 -10.45 17.65
C LEU A 349 -4.41 -11.64 18.60
N ALA A 350 -3.76 -11.61 19.78
CA ALA A 350 -3.86 -12.68 20.78
C ALA A 350 -5.25 -12.69 21.44
#